data_c48e0468a3e884e5b0e74127f0894e7b
#
_entry.id   c48e0468a3e884e5b0e74127f0894e7b
#
_cell.length_a   1.000
_cell.length_b   1.000
_cell.length_c   1.000
_cell.angle_alpha   90.00
_cell.angle_beta   90.00
_cell.angle_gamma   90.00
#
_symmetry.space_group_name_H-M   'P 1'
#
loop_
_entity.id
_entity.type
_entity.pdbx_description
1 polymer ?
#
loop_
_entity_poly.entity_id
_entity_poly.type
_entity_poly.pdbx_seq_one_letter_code
_entity_poly.pdbx_strand_id
1 'polypeptide(L)'
;MRHEIILSEEAMQDLRSLTARERAAVRDALEVHLRFEPTKLSRSRIKRLRGLAQPQYRLRVEDIRVFYDVVGEEVQVLAILSKPMVEEWLKEAGKPL
;
A
#
# COMPACT_ATOMS: atom_id res chain seq x y z
N MET A 1 16.47 3.11 -8.68
CA MET A 1 16.96 3.38 -7.32
C MET A 1 16.21 2.51 -6.32
N ARG A 2 16.94 1.94 -5.39
CA ARG A 2 16.33 1.08 -4.39
C ARG A 2 15.67 1.90 -3.29
N HIS A 3 14.42 1.56 -2.96
CA HIS A 3 13.67 2.22 -1.89
C HIS A 3 13.67 1.34 -0.64
N GLU A 4 13.67 1.99 0.51
CA GLU A 4 13.45 1.32 1.78
C GLU A 4 11.95 1.23 2.02
N ILE A 5 11.46 0.04 2.38
CA ILE A 5 10.02 -0.17 2.62
C ILE A 5 9.79 -0.18 4.12
N ILE A 6 9.02 0.79 4.59
CA ILE A 6 8.73 0.99 6.01
C ILE A 6 7.23 0.83 6.24
N LEU A 7 6.85 -0.06 7.13
CA LEU A 7 5.45 -0.24 7.51
C LEU A 7 5.16 0.55 8.78
N SER A 8 4.06 1.30 8.76
CA SER A 8 3.54 1.93 9.98
C SER A 8 3.13 0.84 10.97
N GLU A 9 2.92 1.21 12.22
CA GLU A 9 2.44 0.27 13.23
C GLU A 9 1.11 -0.35 12.81
N GLU A 10 0.20 0.46 12.26
CA GLU A 10 -1.09 -0.04 11.78
C GLU A 10 -0.91 -1.03 10.63
N ALA A 11 -0.04 -0.72 9.67
CA ALA A 11 0.23 -1.62 8.55
C ALA A 11 0.85 -2.94 9.04
N MET A 12 1.71 -2.88 10.05
CA MET A 12 2.28 -4.08 10.66
C MET A 12 1.19 -4.96 11.27
N GLN A 13 0.25 -4.36 11.99
CA GLN A 13 -0.87 -5.09 12.57
C GLN A 13 -1.77 -5.67 11.49
N ASP A 14 -2.05 -4.88 10.44
CA ASP A 14 -2.82 -5.34 9.31
C ASP A 14 -2.18 -6.59 8.69
N LEU A 15 -0.87 -6.54 8.47
CA LEU A 15 -0.14 -7.65 7.89
C LEU A 15 -0.25 -8.91 8.76
N ARG A 16 -0.13 -8.75 10.07
CA ARG A 16 -0.25 -9.87 11.02
C ARG A 16 -1.62 -10.51 11.02
N SER A 17 -2.66 -9.74 10.72
CA SER A 17 -4.04 -10.24 10.73
C SER A 17 -4.41 -11.03 9.46
N LEU A 18 -3.57 -11.00 8.45
CA LEU A 18 -3.78 -11.76 7.22
C LEU A 18 -3.48 -13.25 7.44
N THR A 19 -4.04 -14.10 6.59
CA THR A 19 -3.64 -15.50 6.56
C THR A 19 -2.17 -15.61 6.17
N ALA A 20 -1.55 -16.76 6.46
CA ALA A 20 -0.15 -16.97 6.09
C ALA A 20 0.07 -16.83 4.58
N ARG A 21 -0.86 -17.34 3.78
CA ARG A 21 -0.80 -17.24 2.31
C ARG A 21 -0.90 -15.79 1.84
N GLU A 22 -1.86 -15.05 2.38
CA GLU A 22 -2.04 -13.64 2.03
C GLU A 22 -0.83 -12.80 2.44
N ARG A 23 -0.29 -13.07 3.62
CA ARG A 23 0.88 -12.36 4.13
C ARG A 23 2.09 -12.58 3.22
N ALA A 24 2.30 -13.82 2.78
CA ALA A 24 3.39 -14.14 1.88
C ALA A 24 3.20 -13.43 0.53
N ALA A 25 1.98 -13.41 0.00
CA ALA A 25 1.67 -12.74 -1.26
C ALA A 25 1.92 -11.23 -1.16
N VAL A 26 1.53 -10.60 -0.05
CA VAL A 26 1.76 -9.18 0.16
C VAL A 26 3.24 -8.86 0.27
N ARG A 27 3.98 -9.63 1.07
CA ARG A 27 5.44 -9.42 1.21
C ARG A 27 6.15 -9.53 -0.12
N ASP A 28 5.79 -10.54 -0.91
CA ASP A 28 6.37 -10.72 -2.24
C ASP A 28 6.05 -9.52 -3.15
N ALA A 29 4.81 -9.07 -3.14
CA ALA A 29 4.39 -7.93 -3.96
C ALA A 29 5.11 -6.63 -3.58
N LEU A 30 5.34 -6.40 -2.28
CA LEU A 30 6.11 -5.24 -1.82
C LEU A 30 7.51 -5.26 -2.41
N GLU A 31 8.18 -6.41 -2.35
CA GLU A 31 9.53 -6.53 -2.89
C GLU A 31 9.57 -6.38 -4.42
N VAL A 32 8.65 -7.05 -5.12
CA VAL A 32 8.65 -7.05 -6.59
C VAL A 32 8.26 -5.69 -7.15
N HIS A 33 7.29 -5.00 -6.54
CA HIS A 33 6.71 -3.79 -7.13
C HIS A 33 7.14 -2.48 -6.49
N LEU A 34 7.44 -2.48 -5.20
CA LEU A 34 7.70 -1.22 -4.48
C LEU A 34 9.17 -0.97 -4.19
N ARG A 35 10.01 -1.99 -4.23
CA ARG A 35 11.42 -1.82 -3.89
C ARG A 35 12.16 -0.90 -4.85
N PHE A 36 11.86 -0.99 -6.15
CA PHE A 36 12.59 -0.24 -7.17
C PHE A 36 11.73 0.75 -7.96
N GLU A 37 10.45 0.46 -8.18
CA GLU A 37 9.59 1.28 -9.01
C GLU A 37 8.22 1.55 -8.36
N PRO A 38 8.20 2.17 -7.17
CA PRO A 38 6.94 2.32 -6.43
C PRO A 38 5.97 3.32 -7.04
N THR A 39 6.42 4.17 -7.97
CA THR A 39 5.56 5.17 -8.62
C THR A 39 5.19 4.78 -10.05
N LYS A 40 5.57 3.59 -10.50
CA LYS A 40 5.27 3.13 -11.85
C LYS A 40 3.81 2.69 -11.96
N LEU A 41 3.00 3.53 -12.54
CA LEU A 41 1.57 3.26 -12.68
C LEU A 41 1.31 2.12 -13.66
N SER A 42 0.28 1.33 -13.39
CA SER A 42 -0.16 0.25 -14.25
C SER A 42 -1.68 0.18 -14.26
N ARG A 43 -2.25 -0.53 -15.22
CA ARG A 43 -3.71 -0.64 -15.34
C ARG A 43 -4.37 -1.25 -14.11
N SER A 44 -3.76 -2.28 -13.56
CA SER A 44 -4.42 -3.09 -12.53
C SER A 44 -3.67 -3.13 -11.22
N ARG A 45 -2.41 -2.71 -11.17
CA ARG A 45 -1.58 -2.96 -9.99
C ARG A 45 -1.34 -1.71 -9.15
N ILE A 46 -0.68 -0.70 -9.71
CA ILE A 46 -0.37 0.52 -8.97
C ILE A 46 -1.15 1.68 -9.55
N LYS A 47 -1.87 2.39 -8.70
CA LYS A 47 -2.62 3.59 -9.08
C LYS A 47 -2.27 4.75 -8.16
N ARG A 48 -2.21 5.95 -8.76
CA ARG A 48 -2.14 7.21 -8.03
C ARG A 48 -3.56 7.58 -7.62
N LEU A 49 -3.76 7.83 -6.33
CA LEU A 49 -5.09 8.18 -5.82
C LEU A 49 -5.37 9.65 -6.08
N ARG A 50 -6.52 9.93 -6.67
CA ARG A 50 -6.94 11.28 -7.02
C ARG A 50 -7.57 11.98 -5.83
N GLY A 51 -7.32 13.29 -5.71
CA GLY A 51 -7.94 14.12 -4.69
C GLY A 51 -7.38 13.93 -3.30
N LEU A 52 -6.38 13.10 -3.14
CA LEU A 52 -5.78 12.82 -1.83
C LEU A 52 -4.31 13.21 -1.82
N ALA A 53 -3.92 13.90 -0.74
CA ALA A 53 -2.51 14.14 -0.44
C ALA A 53 -1.90 12.90 0.19
N GLN A 54 -2.70 12.14 0.97
CA GLN A 54 -2.28 10.93 1.65
C GLN A 54 -3.47 9.97 1.80
N PRO A 55 -3.34 8.68 1.46
CA PRO A 55 -2.20 8.05 0.80
C PRO A 55 -2.06 8.48 -0.65
N GLN A 56 -0.85 8.44 -1.17
CA GLN A 56 -0.58 8.80 -2.56
C GLN A 56 -0.91 7.69 -3.53
N TYR A 57 -0.60 6.44 -3.16
CA TYR A 57 -0.67 5.29 -4.06
C TYR A 57 -1.39 4.10 -3.45
N ARG A 58 -1.90 3.25 -4.35
CA ARG A 58 -2.50 1.98 -4.00
C ARG A 58 -1.86 0.87 -4.81
N LEU A 59 -1.43 -0.20 -4.14
CA LEU A 59 -0.98 -1.45 -4.77
C LEU A 59 -2.05 -2.50 -4.58
N ARG A 60 -2.45 -3.16 -5.67
CA ARG A 60 -3.40 -4.26 -5.63
C ARG A 60 -2.64 -5.58 -5.52
N VAL A 61 -3.01 -6.40 -4.54
CA VAL A 61 -2.47 -7.75 -4.34
C VAL A 61 -3.67 -8.68 -4.13
N GLU A 62 -4.17 -9.30 -5.19
CA GLU A 62 -5.40 -10.12 -5.15
C GLU A 62 -6.56 -9.28 -4.62
N ASP A 63 -7.22 -9.69 -3.52
CA ASP A 63 -8.30 -8.93 -2.88
C ASP A 63 -7.81 -7.96 -1.82
N ILE A 64 -6.50 -7.80 -1.70
CA ILE A 64 -5.89 -6.93 -0.71
C ILE A 64 -5.41 -5.66 -1.41
N ARG A 65 -5.51 -4.54 -0.68
CA ARG A 65 -5.04 -3.23 -1.13
C ARG A 65 -4.01 -2.69 -0.15
N VAL A 66 -2.86 -2.31 -0.68
CA VAL A 66 -1.77 -1.73 0.10
C VAL A 66 -1.72 -0.24 -0.23
N PHE A 67 -1.87 0.60 0.79
CA PHE A 67 -1.84 2.05 0.63
C PHE A 67 -0.52 2.60 1.13
N TYR A 68 0.13 3.43 0.33
CA TYR A 68 1.46 3.90 0.65
C TYR A 68 1.76 5.28 0.09
N ASP A 69 2.75 5.92 0.69
CA ASP A 69 3.36 7.15 0.23
C ASP A 69 4.80 6.88 -0.19
N VAL A 70 5.30 7.68 -1.10
CA VAL A 70 6.72 7.66 -1.47
C VAL A 70 7.32 8.99 -1.05
N VAL A 71 8.27 8.94 -0.13
CA VAL A 71 8.95 10.11 0.40
C VAL A 71 10.45 9.91 0.24
N GLY A 72 11.02 10.56 -0.77
CA GLY A 72 12.43 10.37 -1.10
C GLY A 72 12.70 8.92 -1.48
N GLU A 73 13.59 8.26 -0.75
CA GLU A 73 13.97 6.86 -0.99
C GLU A 73 13.16 5.89 -0.13
N GLU A 74 12.12 6.38 0.53
CA GLU A 74 11.28 5.55 1.39
C GLU A 74 9.90 5.31 0.78
N VAL A 75 9.44 4.08 0.90
CA VAL A 75 8.04 3.71 0.66
C VAL A 75 7.43 3.52 2.04
N GLN A 76 6.52 4.40 2.41
CA GLN A 76 5.85 4.36 3.70
C GLN A 76 4.50 3.68 3.54
N VAL A 77 4.39 2.44 3.99
CA VAL A 77 3.15 1.67 3.91
C VAL A 77 2.25 2.03 5.09
N LEU A 78 1.06 2.56 4.78
CA LEU A 78 0.14 3.09 5.79
C LEU A 78 -0.92 2.08 6.22
N ALA A 79 -1.38 1.24 5.30
CA ALA A 79 -2.43 0.26 5.58
C ALA A 79 -2.38 -0.88 4.59
N ILE A 80 -2.80 -2.06 5.05
CA ILE A 80 -2.93 -3.27 4.23
C ILE A 80 -4.32 -3.83 4.53
N LEU A 81 -5.24 -3.67 3.58
CA LEU A 81 -6.67 -3.90 3.82
C LEU A 81 -7.28 -4.84 2.80
N SER A 82 -8.27 -5.61 3.23
CA SER A 82 -9.11 -6.32 2.28
C SER A 82 -10.01 -5.32 1.55
N LYS A 83 -10.38 -5.63 0.33
CA LYS A 83 -11.14 -4.74 -0.54
C LYS A 83 -12.39 -4.13 0.12
N PRO A 84 -13.25 -4.89 0.83
CA PRO A 84 -14.44 -4.32 1.45
C PRO A 84 -14.18 -3.23 2.49
N MET A 85 -12.98 -3.19 3.08
CA MET A 85 -12.64 -2.23 4.13
C MET A 85 -12.09 -0.92 3.62
N VAL A 86 -11.77 -0.85 2.33
CA VAL A 86 -11.03 0.28 1.75
C VAL A 86 -11.78 1.60 1.83
N GLU A 87 -13.05 1.61 1.43
CA GLU A 87 -13.81 2.85 1.34
C GLU A 87 -13.93 3.55 2.69
N GLU A 88 -14.24 2.81 3.73
CA GLU A 88 -14.37 3.36 5.08
C GLU A 88 -13.02 3.85 5.61
N TRP A 89 -11.98 3.06 5.39
CA TRP A 89 -10.64 3.47 5.82
C TRP A 89 -10.20 4.77 5.15
N LEU A 90 -10.47 4.93 3.85
CA LEU A 90 -10.14 6.15 3.13
C LEU A 90 -10.91 7.36 3.65
N LYS A 91 -12.17 7.17 4.06
CA LYS A 91 -12.95 8.26 4.66
C LYS A 91 -12.35 8.73 5.98
N GLU A 92 -11.85 7.81 6.79
CA GLU A 92 -11.31 8.14 8.10
C GLU A 92 -9.85 8.61 8.06
N ALA A 93 -9.03 7.94 7.27
CA ALA A 93 -7.58 8.17 7.25
C ALA A 93 -7.10 9.00 6.07
N GLY A 94 -7.88 9.10 5.00
CA GLY A 94 -7.48 9.86 3.81
C GLY A 94 -7.40 11.36 4.09
N LYS A 95 -6.33 11.97 3.61
CA LYS A 95 -6.14 13.43 3.73
C LYS A 95 -6.33 14.05 2.36
N PRO A 96 -7.31 14.95 2.18
CA PRO A 96 -7.54 15.59 0.89
C PRO A 96 -6.43 16.58 0.53
N LEU A 97 -6.34 16.85 -0.75
CA LEU A 97 -5.43 17.87 -1.27
C LEU A 97 -5.81 19.26 -0.79
#